data_d1b9551d2e69a46e90e7a14aaf2f0bfa
#
_entry.id   d1b9551d2e69a46e90e7a14aaf2f0bfa
#
_cell.length_a   1.000
_cell.length_b   1.000
_cell.length_c   1.000
_cell.angle_alpha   90.00
_cell.angle_beta   90.00
_cell.angle_gamma   90.00
#
_symmetry.space_group_name_H-M   'P 1'
#
loop_
_entity.id
_entity.type
_entity.pdbx_description
1 polymer ?
#
loop_
_entity_poly.entity_id
_entity_poly.type
_entity_poly.pdbx_seq_one_letter_code
_entity_poly.pdbx_strand_id
1 'polypeptide(L)'
;MNILIALGGNALLQRGEPLEAETQRINIKKVAEVVNKISEEHNVIITHGNGPQVGLLALQNLNYKETKPYPLDVLGAESSGMIGYMLIQELSNELGIYDQSVVNVITRTLVDKNDPAFNNPTKFIGPVYNKQESEEMKSKYGWEIKADGEYYRRVVPSPKPKKIIETNVIKELLEKKHIIVCGGGGGVPTIIENEKYKGVEAVIDKDLTSSLLAQELGVDAFVILTDVSCVYENYKQEDEKMIKHFPVFEFDENSYPDGSMLPKIKAAVDFSINNEGFASIGKLEELEDIINKKSGTIFDTLFEKSYY
;
A
#
# COMPACT_ATOMS: atom_id res chain seq x y z
N MET A 1 9.86 -17.75 8.49
CA MET A 1 10.03 -16.27 8.58
C MET A 1 8.67 -15.60 8.77
N ASN A 2 8.65 -14.42 9.38
CA ASN A 2 7.52 -13.49 9.34
C ASN A 2 7.71 -12.56 8.14
N ILE A 3 6.77 -12.53 7.22
CA ILE A 3 6.89 -11.78 5.96
C ILE A 3 5.72 -10.81 5.85
N LEU A 4 6.01 -9.51 5.65
CA LEU A 4 4.99 -8.54 5.30
C LEU A 4 5.05 -8.24 3.80
N ILE A 5 3.92 -8.45 3.12
CA ILE A 5 3.74 -8.24 1.69
C ILE A 5 2.86 -7.01 1.47
N ALA A 6 3.42 -5.97 0.86
CA ALA A 6 2.66 -4.78 0.47
C ALA A 6 2.21 -4.91 -1.00
N LEU A 7 0.93 -5.19 -1.21
CA LEU A 7 0.35 -5.30 -2.55
C LEU A 7 0.24 -3.94 -3.22
N GLY A 8 0.84 -3.80 -4.39
CA GLY A 8 0.66 -2.65 -5.27
C GLY A 8 -0.78 -2.53 -5.79
N GLY A 9 -1.17 -1.35 -6.27
CA GLY A 9 -2.50 -1.14 -6.85
C GLY A 9 -2.81 -2.10 -8.00
N ASN A 10 -1.81 -2.42 -8.81
CA ASN A 10 -1.96 -3.32 -9.96
C ASN A 10 -2.21 -4.79 -9.57
N ALA A 11 -1.90 -5.20 -8.34
CA ALA A 11 -2.27 -6.52 -7.83
C ALA A 11 -3.79 -6.68 -7.61
N LEU A 12 -4.50 -5.57 -7.44
CA LEU A 12 -5.95 -5.53 -7.24
C LEU A 12 -6.71 -5.09 -8.50
N LEU A 13 -6.13 -4.16 -9.26
CA LEU A 13 -6.73 -3.58 -10.45
C LEU A 13 -5.61 -3.12 -11.38
N GLN A 14 -5.50 -3.73 -12.56
CA GLN A 14 -4.50 -3.34 -13.55
C GLN A 14 -4.90 -2.03 -14.26
N ARG A 15 -3.91 -1.34 -14.81
CA ARG A 15 -4.18 -0.07 -15.50
C ARG A 15 -5.07 -0.28 -16.71
N GLY A 16 -6.21 0.42 -16.75
CA GLY A 16 -7.20 0.33 -17.83
C GLY A 16 -8.30 -0.69 -17.58
N GLU A 17 -8.23 -1.50 -16.55
CA GLU A 17 -9.32 -2.40 -16.15
C GLU A 17 -10.49 -1.63 -15.52
N PRO A 18 -11.73 -2.09 -15.71
CA PRO A 18 -12.89 -1.51 -15.03
C PRO A 18 -12.84 -1.79 -13.52
N LEU A 19 -13.22 -0.81 -12.71
CA LEU A 19 -13.25 -0.91 -11.25
C LEU A 19 -14.50 -1.69 -10.79
N GLU A 20 -14.63 -2.93 -11.27
CA GLU A 20 -15.71 -3.84 -10.94
C GLU A 20 -15.26 -4.89 -9.92
N ALA A 21 -16.20 -5.41 -9.14
CA ALA A 21 -15.90 -6.40 -8.09
C ALA A 21 -15.31 -7.68 -8.70
N GLU A 22 -15.84 -8.14 -9.83
CA GLU A 22 -15.38 -9.36 -10.49
C GLU A 22 -13.96 -9.23 -11.01
N THR A 23 -13.62 -8.10 -11.64
CA THR A 23 -12.26 -7.80 -12.11
C THR A 23 -11.25 -7.85 -10.95
N GLN A 24 -11.62 -7.24 -9.81
CA GLN A 24 -10.77 -7.27 -8.62
C GLN A 24 -10.62 -8.68 -8.05
N ARG A 25 -11.69 -9.50 -8.01
CA ARG A 25 -11.63 -10.90 -7.57
C ARG A 25 -10.69 -11.75 -8.44
N ILE A 26 -10.75 -11.60 -9.76
CA ILE A 26 -9.87 -12.32 -10.69
C ILE A 26 -8.39 -11.99 -10.40
N ASN A 27 -8.07 -10.73 -10.14
CA ASN A 27 -6.70 -10.33 -9.81
C ASN A 27 -6.29 -10.80 -8.40
N ILE A 28 -7.17 -10.69 -7.42
CA ILE A 28 -6.94 -11.16 -6.04
C ILE A 28 -6.72 -12.68 -6.00
N LYS A 29 -7.41 -13.45 -6.84
CA LYS A 29 -7.19 -14.90 -6.93
C LYS A 29 -5.74 -15.23 -7.29
N LYS A 30 -5.12 -14.52 -8.23
CA LYS A 30 -3.69 -14.69 -8.54
C LYS A 30 -2.78 -14.41 -7.34
N VAL A 31 -3.14 -13.39 -6.54
CA VAL A 31 -2.43 -13.11 -5.29
C VAL A 31 -2.58 -14.28 -4.32
N ALA A 32 -3.80 -14.81 -4.17
CA ALA A 32 -4.08 -15.93 -3.27
C ALA A 32 -3.30 -17.20 -3.64
N GLU A 33 -3.23 -17.53 -4.94
CA GLU A 33 -2.46 -18.67 -5.46
C GLU A 33 -0.96 -18.57 -5.11
N VAL A 34 -0.37 -17.38 -5.20
CA VAL A 34 1.04 -17.14 -4.87
C VAL A 34 1.26 -17.14 -3.35
N VAL A 35 0.38 -16.47 -2.60
CA VAL A 35 0.47 -16.39 -1.13
C VAL A 35 0.28 -17.78 -0.50
N ASN A 36 -0.61 -18.62 -1.02
CA ASN A 36 -0.81 -19.97 -0.53
C ASN A 36 0.51 -20.75 -0.49
N LYS A 37 1.28 -20.74 -1.59
CA LYS A 37 2.56 -21.45 -1.67
C LYS A 37 3.56 -21.05 -0.59
N ILE A 38 3.69 -19.75 -0.32
CA ILE A 38 4.64 -19.27 0.68
C ILE A 38 4.15 -19.42 2.12
N SER A 39 2.83 -19.47 2.33
CA SER A 39 2.24 -19.60 3.66
C SER A 39 2.44 -20.98 4.28
N GLU A 40 2.80 -22.00 3.48
CA GLU A 40 3.16 -23.33 3.98
C GLU A 40 4.40 -23.29 4.89
N GLU A 41 5.38 -22.42 4.59
CA GLU A 41 6.65 -22.32 5.31
C GLU A 41 6.81 -21.02 6.11
N HIS A 42 5.98 -20.01 5.85
CA HIS A 42 6.15 -18.66 6.39
C HIS A 42 4.87 -18.10 6.99
N ASN A 43 4.99 -17.24 7.99
CA ASN A 43 3.88 -16.45 8.50
C ASN A 43 3.71 -15.21 7.60
N VAL A 44 2.50 -14.94 7.14
CA VAL A 44 2.23 -13.90 6.13
C VAL A 44 1.32 -12.80 6.65
N ILE A 45 1.76 -11.57 6.45
CA ILE A 45 0.97 -10.35 6.65
C ILE A 45 0.83 -9.65 5.30
N ILE A 46 -0.38 -9.22 4.98
CA ILE A 46 -0.69 -8.57 3.70
C ILE A 46 -1.21 -7.16 3.97
N THR A 47 -0.59 -6.18 3.36
CA THR A 47 -1.12 -4.82 3.26
C THR A 47 -1.48 -4.52 1.81
N HIS A 48 -2.40 -3.60 1.57
CA HIS A 48 -2.86 -3.28 0.22
C HIS A 48 -3.21 -1.79 0.04
N GLY A 49 -3.15 -1.30 -1.20
CA GLY A 49 -3.67 0.01 -1.55
C GLY A 49 -5.20 0.00 -1.71
N ASN A 50 -5.80 1.20 -1.79
CA ASN A 50 -7.24 1.39 -2.00
C ASN A 50 -7.58 2.63 -2.84
N GLY A 51 -6.59 3.27 -3.46
CA GLY A 51 -6.77 4.59 -4.12
C GLY A 51 -7.94 4.66 -5.10
N PRO A 52 -8.08 3.74 -6.08
CA PRO A 52 -9.24 3.70 -6.97
C PRO A 52 -10.55 3.47 -6.23
N GLN A 53 -10.57 2.57 -5.25
CA GLN A 53 -11.76 2.14 -4.53
C GLN A 53 -12.31 3.24 -3.62
N VAL A 54 -11.47 3.89 -2.83
CA VAL A 54 -11.89 5.01 -1.96
C VAL A 54 -12.40 6.19 -2.80
N GLY A 55 -11.81 6.41 -3.96
CA GLY A 55 -12.28 7.43 -4.90
C GLY A 55 -13.66 7.12 -5.49
N LEU A 56 -13.92 5.87 -5.85
CA LEU A 56 -15.25 5.44 -6.30
C LEU A 56 -16.29 5.61 -5.21
N LEU A 57 -15.99 5.15 -3.98
CA LEU A 57 -16.89 5.31 -2.84
C LEU A 57 -17.18 6.79 -2.55
N ALA A 58 -16.19 7.68 -2.65
CA ALA A 58 -16.40 9.11 -2.50
C ALA A 58 -17.37 9.67 -3.56
N LEU A 59 -17.26 9.25 -4.82
CA LEU A 59 -18.20 9.65 -5.88
C LEU A 59 -19.61 9.09 -5.66
N GLN A 60 -19.75 7.84 -5.25
CA GLN A 60 -21.04 7.22 -4.93
C GLN A 60 -21.72 7.96 -3.78
N ASN A 61 -20.99 8.28 -2.71
CA ASN A 61 -21.51 9.06 -1.58
C ASN A 61 -21.97 10.46 -2.01
N LEU A 62 -21.24 11.13 -2.91
CA LEU A 62 -21.63 12.45 -3.42
C LEU A 62 -22.90 12.45 -4.29
N ASN A 63 -23.25 11.31 -4.87
CA ASN A 63 -24.47 11.20 -5.70
C ASN A 63 -25.75 10.99 -4.87
N TYR A 64 -25.67 10.47 -3.65
CA TYR A 64 -26.81 10.36 -2.76
C TYR A 64 -27.02 11.68 -2.00
N LYS A 65 -28.15 12.37 -2.26
CA LYS A 65 -28.39 13.75 -1.80
C LYS A 65 -29.12 13.86 -0.47
N GLU A 66 -29.65 12.77 0.04
CA GLU A 66 -30.43 12.72 1.27
C GLU A 66 -29.57 12.86 2.55
N THR A 67 -28.27 12.55 2.44
CA THR A 67 -27.30 12.62 3.55
C THR A 67 -26.05 13.40 3.16
N LYS A 68 -25.31 13.87 4.16
CA LYS A 68 -23.98 14.40 3.94
C LYS A 68 -23.03 13.26 3.53
N PRO A 69 -22.12 13.47 2.57
CA PRO A 69 -21.10 12.50 2.21
C PRO A 69 -20.27 12.10 3.44
N TYR A 70 -19.87 10.84 3.51
CA TYR A 70 -18.98 10.37 4.56
C TYR A 70 -17.56 10.96 4.39
N PRO A 71 -16.87 11.23 5.51
CA PRO A 71 -15.49 11.70 5.47
C PRO A 71 -14.52 10.60 5.01
N LEU A 72 -13.32 10.97 4.56
CA LEU A 72 -12.37 10.04 3.95
C LEU A 72 -11.86 8.95 4.89
N ASP A 73 -11.80 9.19 6.19
CA ASP A 73 -11.45 8.16 7.17
C ASP A 73 -12.48 7.02 7.19
N VAL A 74 -13.78 7.35 7.12
CA VAL A 74 -14.87 6.36 7.02
C VAL A 74 -14.82 5.64 5.67
N LEU A 75 -14.69 6.37 4.55
CA LEU A 75 -14.55 5.77 3.21
C LEU A 75 -13.28 4.92 3.07
N GLY A 76 -12.21 5.30 3.77
CA GLY A 76 -10.99 4.53 3.90
C GLY A 76 -11.24 3.19 4.60
N ALA A 77 -12.00 3.20 5.70
CA ALA A 77 -12.40 1.99 6.41
C ALA A 77 -13.33 1.10 5.56
N GLU A 78 -14.31 1.68 4.85
CA GLU A 78 -15.19 0.95 3.93
C GLU A 78 -14.39 0.24 2.82
N SER A 79 -13.50 0.96 2.13
CA SER A 79 -12.68 0.38 1.06
C SER A 79 -11.72 -0.69 1.59
N SER A 80 -11.14 -0.50 2.77
CA SER A 80 -10.28 -1.48 3.42
C SER A 80 -11.06 -2.75 3.81
N GLY A 81 -12.28 -2.59 4.31
CA GLY A 81 -13.18 -3.72 4.61
C GLY A 81 -13.59 -4.48 3.34
N MET A 82 -13.94 -3.78 2.28
CA MET A 82 -14.33 -4.36 0.99
C MET A 82 -13.19 -5.18 0.36
N ILE A 83 -11.99 -4.59 0.26
CA ILE A 83 -10.82 -5.28 -0.32
C ILE A 83 -10.38 -6.41 0.60
N GLY A 84 -10.35 -6.18 1.91
CA GLY A 84 -10.03 -7.20 2.92
C GLY A 84 -10.96 -8.41 2.83
N TYR A 85 -12.26 -8.18 2.67
CA TYR A 85 -13.22 -9.26 2.45
C TYR A 85 -12.90 -10.10 1.20
N MET A 86 -12.64 -9.45 0.07
CA MET A 86 -12.29 -10.16 -1.16
C MET A 86 -10.99 -10.96 -1.02
N LEU A 87 -9.96 -10.39 -0.36
CA LEU A 87 -8.70 -11.09 -0.07
C LEU A 87 -8.91 -12.29 0.84
N ILE A 88 -9.66 -12.16 1.94
CA ILE A 88 -9.97 -13.28 2.84
C ILE A 88 -10.67 -14.39 2.07
N GLN A 89 -11.67 -14.06 1.27
CA GLN A 89 -12.46 -15.03 0.53
C GLN A 89 -11.59 -15.84 -0.42
N GLU A 90 -10.77 -15.19 -1.24
CA GLU A 90 -9.95 -15.91 -2.23
C GLU A 90 -8.78 -16.65 -1.56
N LEU A 91 -8.14 -16.09 -0.54
CA LEU A 91 -7.12 -16.78 0.25
C LEU A 91 -7.70 -18.03 0.94
N SER A 92 -8.88 -17.93 1.56
CA SER A 92 -9.51 -19.10 2.20
C SER A 92 -9.90 -20.16 1.19
N ASN A 93 -10.27 -19.79 -0.03
CA ASN A 93 -10.56 -20.76 -1.10
C ASN A 93 -9.31 -21.52 -1.54
N GLU A 94 -8.15 -20.86 -1.63
CA GLU A 94 -6.89 -21.49 -2.04
C GLU A 94 -6.26 -22.33 -0.92
N LEU A 95 -6.31 -21.87 0.34
CA LEU A 95 -5.78 -22.59 1.50
C LEU A 95 -6.60 -23.83 1.90
N GLY A 96 -7.87 -23.89 1.50
CA GLY A 96 -8.82 -24.87 2.02
C GLY A 96 -9.52 -24.38 3.30
N ILE A 97 -10.83 -24.65 3.36
CA ILE A 97 -11.74 -24.06 4.37
C ILE A 97 -11.49 -24.53 5.82
N TYR A 98 -10.60 -25.50 6.04
CA TYR A 98 -10.34 -26.09 7.36
C TYR A 98 -8.89 -25.94 7.84
N ASP A 99 -7.98 -25.41 7.00
CA ASP A 99 -6.56 -25.46 7.31
C ASP A 99 -6.06 -24.23 8.08
N GLN A 100 -5.98 -23.08 7.46
CA GLN A 100 -5.43 -21.87 8.09
C GLN A 100 -6.43 -20.72 8.05
N SER A 101 -6.60 -20.05 9.20
CA SER A 101 -7.51 -18.90 9.27
C SER A 101 -6.89 -17.66 8.64
N VAL A 102 -7.64 -17.00 7.77
CA VAL A 102 -7.33 -15.69 7.23
C VAL A 102 -8.20 -14.63 7.90
N VAL A 103 -7.63 -13.56 8.36
CA VAL A 103 -8.35 -12.50 9.07
C VAL A 103 -8.06 -11.12 8.46
N ASN A 104 -9.06 -10.23 8.45
CA ASN A 104 -8.86 -8.82 8.13
C ASN A 104 -8.97 -7.97 9.40
N VAL A 105 -7.96 -7.15 9.65
CA VAL A 105 -7.94 -6.19 10.74
C VAL A 105 -8.06 -4.78 10.16
N ILE A 106 -9.21 -4.12 10.37
CA ILE A 106 -9.32 -2.69 10.09
C ILE A 106 -8.30 -1.97 10.97
N THR A 107 -7.38 -1.29 10.34
CA THR A 107 -6.18 -0.76 10.97
C THR A 107 -6.23 0.76 11.01
N ARG A 108 -6.03 1.35 12.20
CA ARG A 108 -5.90 2.80 12.36
C ARG A 108 -4.43 3.19 12.42
N THR A 109 -4.08 4.22 11.68
CA THR A 109 -2.72 4.75 11.63
C THR A 109 -2.69 6.14 12.26
N LEU A 110 -1.96 6.27 13.37
CA LEU A 110 -1.77 7.54 14.05
C LEU A 110 -0.90 8.46 13.19
N VAL A 111 -1.33 9.70 13.03
CA VAL A 111 -0.61 10.77 12.33
C VAL A 111 -0.50 12.02 13.20
N ASP A 112 0.46 12.89 12.88
CA ASP A 112 0.57 14.18 13.55
C ASP A 112 -0.47 15.16 12.99
N LYS A 113 -1.31 15.73 13.87
CA LYS A 113 -2.30 16.75 13.47
C LYS A 113 -1.69 18.01 12.86
N ASN A 114 -0.42 18.27 13.12
CA ASN A 114 0.33 19.41 12.61
C ASN A 114 1.19 19.06 11.38
N ASP A 115 1.04 17.85 10.81
CA ASP A 115 1.80 17.47 9.63
C ASP A 115 1.58 18.47 8.47
N PRO A 116 2.66 18.98 7.83
CA PRO A 116 2.56 19.93 6.73
C PRO A 116 1.69 19.46 5.56
N ALA A 117 1.54 18.14 5.39
CA ALA A 117 0.71 17.56 4.35
C ALA A 117 -0.76 18.00 4.43
N PHE A 118 -1.27 18.37 5.61
CA PHE A 118 -2.64 18.89 5.73
C PHE A 118 -2.82 20.24 5.03
N ASN A 119 -1.76 21.02 4.89
CA ASN A 119 -1.76 22.30 4.19
C ASN A 119 -1.26 22.21 2.73
N ASN A 120 -0.75 21.06 2.31
CA ASN A 120 -0.27 20.81 0.94
C ASN A 120 -0.68 19.40 0.47
N PRO A 121 -1.93 19.20 0.06
CA PRO A 121 -2.40 17.92 -0.45
C PRO A 121 -1.64 17.48 -1.71
N THR A 122 -1.18 16.22 -1.71
CA THR A 122 -0.40 15.64 -2.82
C THR A 122 -0.85 14.24 -3.22
N LYS A 123 -1.61 13.54 -2.38
CA LYS A 123 -2.02 12.15 -2.64
C LYS A 123 -3.16 12.10 -3.63
N PHE A 124 -2.91 11.54 -4.80
CA PHE A 124 -3.95 11.32 -5.81
C PHE A 124 -4.93 10.23 -5.38
N ILE A 125 -6.22 10.53 -5.50
CA ILE A 125 -7.32 9.58 -5.28
C ILE A 125 -8.38 9.68 -6.38
N GLY A 126 -9.18 8.62 -6.53
CA GLY A 126 -10.30 8.59 -7.47
C GLY A 126 -9.90 8.51 -8.94
N PRO A 127 -10.86 8.75 -9.84
CA PRO A 127 -10.65 8.69 -11.27
C PRO A 127 -9.82 9.87 -11.80
N VAL A 128 -9.36 9.71 -13.02
CA VAL A 128 -8.76 10.80 -13.80
C VAL A 128 -9.84 11.64 -14.48
N TYR A 129 -9.57 12.92 -14.66
CA TYR A 129 -10.43 13.90 -15.32
C TYR A 129 -9.69 14.57 -16.46
N ASN A 130 -10.39 14.96 -17.52
CA ASN A 130 -9.87 15.93 -18.47
C ASN A 130 -9.89 17.36 -17.84
N LYS A 131 -9.34 18.34 -18.52
CA LYS A 131 -9.23 19.73 -18.01
C LYS A 131 -10.60 20.34 -17.68
N GLN A 132 -11.60 20.16 -18.56
CA GLN A 132 -12.94 20.73 -18.37
C GLN A 132 -13.62 20.07 -17.15
N GLU A 133 -13.63 18.73 -17.10
CA GLU A 133 -14.19 17.97 -15.98
C GLU A 133 -13.53 18.36 -14.64
N SER A 134 -12.21 18.59 -14.63
CA SER A 134 -11.49 18.97 -13.44
C SER A 134 -11.95 20.32 -12.87
N GLU A 135 -12.22 21.32 -13.72
CA GLU A 135 -12.73 22.61 -13.30
C GLU A 135 -14.19 22.52 -12.79
N GLU A 136 -15.00 21.65 -13.43
CA GLU A 136 -16.35 21.36 -12.93
C GLU A 136 -16.32 20.73 -11.53
N MET A 137 -15.42 19.74 -11.30
CA MET A 137 -15.27 19.10 -9.99
C MET A 137 -14.76 20.06 -8.92
N LYS A 138 -13.79 20.91 -9.24
CA LYS A 138 -13.33 21.99 -8.33
C LYS A 138 -14.48 22.91 -7.93
N SER A 139 -15.23 23.43 -8.92
CA SER A 139 -16.34 24.33 -8.69
C SER A 139 -17.47 23.70 -7.89
N LYS A 140 -17.82 22.45 -8.22
CA LYS A 140 -18.98 21.76 -7.63
C LYS A 140 -18.72 21.26 -6.21
N TYR A 141 -17.50 20.79 -5.93
CA TYR A 141 -17.17 20.08 -4.68
C TYR A 141 -16.11 20.78 -3.83
N GLY A 142 -15.47 21.84 -4.33
CA GLY A 142 -14.39 22.51 -3.62
C GLY A 142 -13.10 21.67 -3.52
N TRP A 143 -12.94 20.67 -4.38
CA TRP A 143 -11.79 19.78 -4.33
C TRP A 143 -10.50 20.44 -4.81
N GLU A 144 -9.41 20.09 -4.17
CA GLU A 144 -8.09 20.36 -4.74
C GLU A 144 -7.78 19.28 -5.79
N ILE A 145 -7.43 19.74 -7.00
CA ILE A 145 -7.15 18.87 -8.15
C ILE A 145 -5.83 19.32 -8.77
N LYS A 146 -4.93 18.36 -9.00
CA LYS A 146 -3.61 18.58 -9.61
C LYS A 146 -3.47 17.78 -10.91
N ALA A 147 -2.51 18.18 -11.75
CA ALA A 147 -2.15 17.44 -12.95
C ALA A 147 -1.55 16.06 -12.59
N ASP A 148 -1.92 15.02 -13.32
CA ASP A 148 -1.44 13.66 -13.23
C ASP A 148 -1.13 13.16 -14.67
N GLY A 149 0.07 13.47 -15.15
CA GLY A 149 0.44 13.30 -16.56
C GLY A 149 -0.38 14.20 -17.48
N GLU A 150 -1.06 13.63 -18.45
CA GLU A 150 -1.95 14.34 -19.39
C GLU A 150 -3.35 14.61 -18.81
N TYR A 151 -3.65 14.09 -17.62
CA TYR A 151 -4.94 14.18 -16.94
C TYR A 151 -4.86 14.98 -15.65
N TYR A 152 -5.98 15.07 -14.96
CA TYR A 152 -6.13 15.72 -13.67
C TYR A 152 -6.78 14.77 -12.67
N ARG A 153 -6.38 14.85 -11.40
CA ARG A 153 -6.97 14.05 -10.32
C ARG A 153 -7.14 14.85 -9.05
N ARG A 154 -8.12 14.44 -8.24
CA ARG A 154 -8.27 14.96 -6.88
C ARG A 154 -7.03 14.60 -6.06
N VAL A 155 -6.53 15.58 -5.30
CA VAL A 155 -5.50 15.37 -4.29
C VAL A 155 -6.05 15.61 -2.89
N VAL A 156 -5.52 14.82 -1.94
CA VAL A 156 -5.86 14.90 -0.52
C VAL A 156 -4.59 14.92 0.33
N PRO A 157 -4.66 15.36 1.61
CA PRO A 157 -3.53 15.27 2.52
C PRO A 157 -3.00 13.85 2.65
N SER A 158 -1.67 13.69 2.73
CA SER A 158 -1.01 12.41 2.95
C SER A 158 0.05 12.56 4.05
N PRO A 159 -0.38 12.64 5.33
CA PRO A 159 0.53 12.78 6.45
C PRO A 159 1.38 11.52 6.66
N LYS A 160 2.55 11.69 7.28
CA LYS A 160 3.44 10.56 7.62
C LYS A 160 2.84 9.70 8.72
N PRO A 161 2.85 8.36 8.59
CA PRO A 161 2.43 7.46 9.65
C PRO A 161 3.40 7.56 10.83
N LYS A 162 2.85 7.51 12.07
CA LYS A 162 3.64 7.60 13.32
C LYS A 162 3.56 6.34 14.17
N LYS A 163 2.43 5.66 14.13
CA LYS A 163 2.18 4.43 14.89
C LYS A 163 0.98 3.69 14.32
N ILE A 164 1.04 2.38 14.33
CA ILE A 164 -0.11 1.52 14.04
C ILE A 164 -0.80 1.18 15.36
N ILE A 165 -2.08 1.52 15.48
CA ILE A 165 -2.80 1.39 16.76
C ILE A 165 -3.06 -0.09 17.10
N GLU A 166 -3.34 -0.92 16.10
CA GLU A 166 -3.68 -2.33 16.25
C GLU A 166 -2.47 -3.28 16.24
N THR A 167 -1.22 -2.79 16.28
CA THR A 167 0.01 -3.61 16.20
C THR A 167 0.01 -4.78 17.18
N ASN A 168 -0.41 -4.58 18.43
CA ASN A 168 -0.41 -5.65 19.43
C ASN A 168 -1.36 -6.79 19.05
N VAL A 169 -2.56 -6.47 18.55
CA VAL A 169 -3.54 -7.48 18.10
C VAL A 169 -3.00 -8.22 16.89
N ILE A 170 -2.40 -7.50 15.92
CA ILE A 170 -1.79 -8.10 14.73
C ILE A 170 -0.66 -9.05 15.14
N LYS A 171 0.16 -8.68 16.12
CA LYS A 171 1.23 -9.53 16.65
C LYS A 171 0.69 -10.82 17.29
N GLU A 172 -0.35 -10.74 18.11
CA GLU A 172 -1.00 -11.90 18.71
C GLU A 172 -1.57 -12.87 17.66
N LEU A 173 -2.16 -12.35 16.59
CA LEU A 173 -2.67 -13.16 15.48
C LEU A 173 -1.52 -13.82 14.69
N LEU A 174 -0.42 -13.12 14.49
CA LEU A 174 0.78 -13.63 13.83
C LEU A 174 1.42 -14.78 14.60
N GLU A 175 1.53 -14.65 15.93
CA GLU A 175 2.03 -15.71 16.84
C GLU A 175 1.17 -16.99 16.75
N LYS A 176 -0.12 -16.85 16.45
CA LYS A 176 -1.05 -17.95 16.21
C LYS A 176 -1.06 -18.46 14.76
N LYS A 177 -0.15 -17.98 13.93
CA LYS A 177 0.02 -18.36 12.52
C LYS A 177 -1.20 -18.07 11.63
N HIS A 178 -2.00 -17.06 11.95
CA HIS A 178 -3.04 -16.60 11.04
C HIS A 178 -2.40 -15.82 9.89
N ILE A 179 -2.95 -15.93 8.69
CA ILE A 179 -2.67 -14.97 7.61
C ILE A 179 -3.48 -13.71 7.90
N ILE A 180 -2.80 -12.57 7.89
CA ILE A 180 -3.39 -11.30 8.35
C ILE A 180 -3.43 -10.31 7.19
N VAL A 181 -4.61 -9.85 6.83
CA VAL A 181 -4.81 -8.69 5.96
C VAL A 181 -5.01 -7.47 6.85
N CYS A 182 -4.21 -6.43 6.68
CA CYS A 182 -4.28 -5.22 7.51
C CYS A 182 -3.66 -4.00 6.81
N GLY A 183 -3.69 -2.84 7.43
CA GLY A 183 -3.08 -1.62 6.87
C GLY A 183 -3.65 -1.18 5.51
N GLY A 184 -4.86 -1.61 5.18
CA GLY A 184 -5.50 -1.31 3.90
C GLY A 184 -5.59 0.19 3.64
N GLY A 185 -5.13 0.62 2.44
CA GLY A 185 -5.09 2.03 2.06
C GLY A 185 -4.15 2.91 2.89
N GLY A 186 -3.19 2.29 3.61
CA GLY A 186 -2.33 2.99 4.57
C GLY A 186 -2.94 3.11 5.96
N GLY A 187 -4.05 2.41 6.22
CA GLY A 187 -4.82 2.49 7.45
C GLY A 187 -5.72 3.72 7.54
N VAL A 188 -6.64 3.69 8.48
CA VAL A 188 -7.56 4.81 8.76
C VAL A 188 -6.79 5.92 9.48
N PRO A 189 -6.65 7.12 8.86
CA PRO A 189 -5.87 8.22 9.45
C PRO A 189 -6.53 8.73 10.73
N THR A 190 -5.77 8.70 11.81
CA THR A 190 -6.26 8.99 13.16
C THR A 190 -5.31 9.93 13.89
N ILE A 191 -5.84 10.90 14.60
CA ILE A 191 -5.09 11.78 15.51
C ILE A 191 -5.52 11.55 16.95
N ILE A 192 -4.73 12.05 17.90
CA ILE A 192 -5.14 12.19 19.30
C ILE A 192 -5.52 13.64 19.55
N GLU A 193 -6.76 13.86 19.98
CA GLU A 193 -7.28 15.16 20.36
C GLU A 193 -8.05 15.03 21.68
N ASN A 194 -7.67 15.79 22.71
CA ASN A 194 -8.23 15.72 24.04
C ASN A 194 -8.24 14.27 24.61
N GLU A 195 -7.12 13.57 24.49
CA GLU A 195 -6.91 12.18 24.94
C GLU A 195 -7.85 11.15 24.28
N LYS A 196 -8.43 11.48 23.14
CA LYS A 196 -9.31 10.61 22.36
C LYS A 196 -8.82 10.45 20.93
N TYR A 197 -9.02 9.26 20.38
CA TYR A 197 -8.81 9.01 18.96
C TYR A 197 -9.89 9.68 18.12
N LYS A 198 -9.48 10.34 17.04
CA LYS A 198 -10.36 11.01 16.09
C LYS A 198 -9.85 10.79 14.67
N GLY A 199 -10.74 10.33 13.76
CA GLY A 199 -10.44 10.23 12.34
C GLY A 199 -10.25 11.61 11.70
N VAL A 200 -9.47 11.66 10.63
CA VAL A 200 -9.19 12.91 9.87
C VAL A 200 -9.28 12.70 8.37
N GLU A 201 -9.61 13.77 7.64
CA GLU A 201 -9.68 13.82 6.17
C GLU A 201 -8.28 13.72 5.53
N ALA A 202 -7.79 12.50 5.34
CA ALA A 202 -6.49 12.20 4.74
C ALA A 202 -6.47 10.81 4.11
N VAL A 203 -5.44 10.53 3.30
CA VAL A 203 -5.12 9.16 2.82
C VAL A 203 -3.62 8.95 2.98
N ILE A 204 -3.23 8.06 3.86
CA ILE A 204 -1.83 7.79 4.17
C ILE A 204 -1.20 6.94 3.05
N ASP A 205 0.08 7.13 2.79
CA ASP A 205 0.79 6.29 1.84
C ASP A 205 0.92 4.85 2.37
N LYS A 206 0.47 3.86 1.60
CA LYS A 206 0.47 2.47 2.05
C LYS A 206 1.87 1.88 2.20
N ASP A 207 2.83 2.30 1.37
CA ASP A 207 4.19 1.74 1.42
C ASP A 207 4.89 2.21 2.70
N LEU A 208 4.69 3.49 3.09
CA LEU A 208 5.19 4.03 4.37
C LEU A 208 4.51 3.38 5.58
N THR A 209 3.19 3.16 5.52
CA THR A 209 2.47 2.45 6.59
C THR A 209 2.92 1.01 6.70
N SER A 210 3.15 0.34 5.57
CA SER A 210 3.61 -1.05 5.54
C SER A 210 5.02 -1.18 6.12
N SER A 211 5.93 -0.24 5.80
CA SER A 211 7.26 -0.17 6.38
C SER A 211 7.19 0.00 7.90
N LEU A 212 6.39 0.96 8.38
CA LEU A 212 6.21 1.18 9.81
C LEU A 212 5.65 -0.06 10.53
N LEU A 213 4.62 -0.70 9.97
CA LEU A 213 4.05 -1.92 10.54
C LEU A 213 5.07 -3.06 10.54
N ALA A 214 5.84 -3.22 9.47
CA ALA A 214 6.89 -4.22 9.37
C ALA A 214 7.96 -4.04 10.46
N GLN A 215 8.36 -2.79 10.73
CA GLN A 215 9.29 -2.42 11.80
C GLN A 215 8.68 -2.70 13.19
N GLU A 216 7.44 -2.26 13.46
CA GLU A 216 6.77 -2.47 14.75
C GLU A 216 6.55 -3.96 15.06
N LEU A 217 6.38 -4.81 14.04
CA LEU A 217 6.23 -6.26 14.18
C LEU A 217 7.58 -7.00 14.21
N GLY A 218 8.67 -6.37 13.78
CA GLY A 218 9.98 -7.00 13.66
C GLY A 218 9.98 -8.16 12.66
N VAL A 219 9.43 -7.95 11.45
CA VAL A 219 9.38 -9.01 10.45
C VAL A 219 10.74 -9.29 9.84
N ASP A 220 10.95 -10.53 9.37
CA ASP A 220 12.21 -10.97 8.72
C ASP A 220 12.35 -10.46 7.29
N ALA A 221 11.22 -10.24 6.60
CA ALA A 221 11.19 -9.74 5.23
C ALA A 221 10.02 -8.77 5.01
N PHE A 222 10.30 -7.64 4.35
CA PHE A 222 9.32 -6.68 3.87
C PHE A 222 9.34 -6.63 2.35
N VAL A 223 8.32 -7.16 1.69
CA VAL A 223 8.25 -7.26 0.24
C VAL A 223 7.21 -6.31 -0.33
N ILE A 224 7.63 -5.39 -1.19
CA ILE A 224 6.75 -4.46 -1.90
C ILE A 224 6.54 -4.97 -3.32
N LEU A 225 5.33 -5.41 -3.62
CA LEU A 225 4.98 -5.92 -4.94
C LEU A 225 4.50 -4.79 -5.87
N THR A 226 5.01 -4.81 -7.09
CA THR A 226 4.75 -3.82 -8.14
C THR A 226 4.71 -4.49 -9.52
N ASP A 227 4.61 -3.70 -10.59
CA ASP A 227 4.53 -4.16 -11.98
C ASP A 227 5.88 -4.38 -12.68
N VAL A 228 6.97 -4.09 -11.99
CA VAL A 228 8.34 -4.31 -12.50
C VAL A 228 9.09 -5.33 -11.66
N SER A 229 10.00 -6.10 -12.28
CA SER A 229 10.76 -7.16 -11.60
C SER A 229 11.74 -6.64 -10.54
N CYS A 230 12.22 -5.41 -10.70
CA CYS A 230 13.17 -4.78 -9.77
C CYS A 230 13.15 -3.26 -9.88
N VAL A 231 13.96 -2.58 -9.10
CA VAL A 231 14.29 -1.16 -9.29
C VAL A 231 15.31 -1.03 -10.41
N TYR A 232 15.14 -0.03 -11.25
CA TYR A 232 16.03 0.26 -12.37
C TYR A 232 16.77 1.57 -12.13
N GLU A 233 18.03 1.60 -12.50
CA GLU A 233 18.76 2.82 -12.78
C GLU A 233 18.53 3.21 -14.24
N ASN A 234 18.32 4.49 -14.52
CA ASN A 234 18.06 5.02 -15.87
C ASN A 234 16.87 4.34 -16.58
N TYR A 235 15.76 4.15 -15.85
CA TYR A 235 14.58 3.43 -16.34
C TYR A 235 14.11 3.95 -17.70
N LYS A 236 13.94 3.04 -18.68
CA LYS A 236 13.56 3.32 -20.08
C LYS A 236 14.57 4.15 -20.88
N GLN A 237 15.85 4.19 -20.47
CA GLN A 237 16.96 4.79 -21.21
C GLN A 237 17.83 3.69 -21.83
N GLU A 238 18.74 4.07 -22.75
CA GLU A 238 19.63 3.12 -23.44
C GLU A 238 20.61 2.40 -22.49
N ASP A 239 20.94 3.04 -21.37
CA ASP A 239 21.84 2.53 -20.33
C ASP A 239 21.09 2.04 -19.07
N GLU A 240 19.83 1.60 -19.25
CA GLU A 240 19.02 1.01 -18.19
C GLU A 240 19.75 -0.20 -17.53
N LYS A 241 19.76 -0.23 -16.20
CA LYS A 241 20.33 -1.32 -15.42
C LYS A 241 19.40 -1.80 -14.35
N MET A 242 19.26 -3.11 -14.24
CA MET A 242 18.47 -3.80 -13.21
C MET A 242 19.28 -3.87 -11.91
N ILE A 243 18.82 -3.20 -10.85
CA ILE A 243 19.48 -3.18 -9.54
C ILE A 243 19.13 -4.46 -8.79
N LYS A 244 20.15 -5.25 -8.44
CA LYS A 244 20.03 -6.45 -7.61
C LYS A 244 20.14 -6.13 -6.13
N HIS A 245 21.19 -5.44 -5.70
CA HIS A 245 21.36 -4.97 -4.32
C HIS A 245 21.37 -3.44 -4.29
N PHE A 246 20.58 -2.86 -3.40
CA PHE A 246 20.44 -1.41 -3.26
C PHE A 246 21.24 -0.92 -2.04
N PRO A 247 22.14 0.05 -2.20
CA PRO A 247 22.95 0.59 -1.11
C PRO A 247 22.14 1.56 -0.26
N VAL A 248 21.49 1.06 0.80
CA VAL A 248 20.51 1.83 1.61
C VAL A 248 21.09 3.10 2.24
N PHE A 249 22.38 3.12 2.59
CA PHE A 249 23.05 4.29 3.15
C PHE A 249 23.46 5.34 2.10
N GLU A 250 23.41 5.01 0.81
CA GLU A 250 23.68 5.92 -0.30
C GLU A 250 22.40 6.47 -0.92
N PHE A 251 21.24 6.21 -0.31
CA PHE A 251 19.96 6.65 -0.84
C PHE A 251 19.86 8.18 -0.84
N ASP A 252 19.73 8.74 -2.03
CA ASP A 252 19.38 10.14 -2.26
C ASP A 252 18.04 10.20 -3.00
N GLU A 253 17.03 10.77 -2.37
CA GLU A 253 15.69 10.88 -2.96
C GLU A 253 15.65 11.72 -4.24
N ASN A 254 16.58 12.68 -4.39
CA ASN A 254 16.67 13.53 -5.58
C ASN A 254 17.17 12.77 -6.82
N SER A 255 17.74 11.59 -6.63
CA SER A 255 18.22 10.73 -7.72
C SER A 255 17.09 9.94 -8.40
N TYR A 256 15.87 10.01 -7.85
CA TYR A 256 14.70 9.30 -8.39
C TYR A 256 13.59 10.30 -8.73
N PRO A 257 13.00 10.20 -9.94
CA PRO A 257 11.91 11.09 -10.32
C PRO A 257 10.70 10.89 -9.42
N ASP A 258 9.96 11.97 -9.20
CA ASP A 258 8.66 11.90 -8.54
C ASP A 258 7.75 10.93 -9.30
N GLY A 259 7.22 9.93 -8.57
CA GLY A 259 6.38 8.90 -9.16
C GLY A 259 6.06 7.79 -8.19
N SER A 260 5.53 6.69 -8.70
CA SER A 260 5.10 5.56 -7.86
C SER A 260 6.26 4.75 -7.26
N MET A 261 7.47 4.84 -7.81
CA MET A 261 8.63 4.05 -7.36
C MET A 261 9.33 4.69 -6.15
N LEU A 262 9.49 6.00 -6.13
CA LEU A 262 10.20 6.71 -5.04
C LEU A 262 9.61 6.42 -3.64
N PRO A 263 8.28 6.44 -3.40
CA PRO A 263 7.72 6.05 -2.10
C PRO A 263 8.07 4.62 -1.68
N LYS A 264 8.14 3.68 -2.65
CA LYS A 264 8.52 2.27 -2.40
C LYS A 264 9.98 2.15 -1.97
N ILE A 265 10.88 2.83 -2.68
CA ILE A 265 12.31 2.86 -2.33
C ILE A 265 12.48 3.46 -0.94
N LYS A 266 11.82 4.60 -0.64
CA LYS A 266 11.85 5.22 0.70
C LYS A 266 11.39 4.25 1.78
N ALA A 267 10.29 3.55 1.56
CA ALA A 267 9.75 2.58 2.51
C ALA A 267 10.69 1.38 2.72
N ALA A 268 11.29 0.87 1.65
CA ALA A 268 12.25 -0.24 1.70
C ALA A 268 13.54 0.16 2.43
N VAL A 269 14.08 1.35 2.12
CA VAL A 269 15.27 1.91 2.78
C VAL A 269 15.01 2.15 4.27
N ASP A 270 13.88 2.78 4.61
CA ASP A 270 13.51 3.07 6.00
C ASP A 270 13.39 1.77 6.83
N PHE A 271 12.74 0.74 6.28
CA PHE A 271 12.69 -0.57 6.93
C PHE A 271 14.09 -1.16 7.14
N SER A 272 14.91 -1.20 6.10
CA SER A 272 16.21 -1.87 6.15
C SER A 272 17.24 -1.16 7.04
N ILE A 273 17.12 0.14 7.25
CA ILE A 273 17.97 0.88 8.20
C ILE A 273 17.55 0.64 9.65
N ASN A 274 16.25 0.46 9.90
CA ASN A 274 15.69 0.38 11.25
C ASN A 274 15.34 -1.05 11.71
N ASN A 275 15.65 -2.07 10.91
CA ASN A 275 15.30 -3.47 11.19
C ASN A 275 16.43 -4.41 10.74
N GLU A 276 16.54 -5.57 11.38
CA GLU A 276 17.54 -6.60 11.05
C GLU A 276 17.14 -7.43 9.81
N GLY A 277 15.87 -7.37 9.40
CA GLY A 277 15.35 -8.03 8.21
C GLY A 277 15.79 -7.34 6.90
N PHE A 278 15.39 -7.88 5.77
CA PHE A 278 15.60 -7.26 4.48
C PHE A 278 14.29 -6.75 3.88
N ALA A 279 14.34 -5.69 3.07
CA ALA A 279 13.25 -5.31 2.20
C ALA A 279 13.53 -5.72 0.76
N SER A 280 12.47 -5.89 -0.03
CA SER A 280 12.61 -6.10 -1.48
C SER A 280 11.46 -5.45 -2.26
N ILE A 281 11.77 -5.10 -3.53
CA ILE A 281 10.79 -4.60 -4.50
C ILE A 281 10.83 -5.52 -5.72
N GLY A 282 9.68 -6.04 -6.15
CA GLY A 282 9.59 -6.91 -7.32
C GLY A 282 8.17 -7.27 -7.72
N LYS A 283 8.03 -8.25 -8.60
CA LYS A 283 6.73 -8.71 -9.12
C LYS A 283 6.10 -9.79 -8.26
N LEU A 284 4.76 -9.87 -8.32
CA LEU A 284 3.99 -10.90 -7.63
C LEU A 284 4.40 -12.33 -8.06
N GLU A 285 4.57 -12.55 -9.35
CA GLU A 285 4.90 -13.87 -9.91
C GLU A 285 6.28 -14.38 -9.48
N GLU A 286 7.15 -13.48 -9.03
CA GLU A 286 8.52 -13.75 -8.59
C GLU A 286 8.65 -13.81 -7.06
N LEU A 287 7.53 -13.79 -6.31
CA LEU A 287 7.53 -13.62 -4.85
C LEU A 287 8.37 -14.68 -4.11
N GLU A 288 8.30 -15.95 -4.52
CA GLU A 288 9.10 -17.04 -3.93
C GLU A 288 10.61 -16.80 -4.16
N ASP A 289 11.01 -16.40 -5.37
CA ASP A 289 12.40 -16.10 -5.69
C ASP A 289 12.88 -14.81 -4.98
N ILE A 290 11.98 -13.83 -4.77
CA ILE A 290 12.28 -12.62 -4.00
C ILE A 290 12.57 -12.97 -2.54
N ILE A 291 11.75 -13.82 -1.91
CA ILE A 291 11.95 -14.29 -0.53
C ILE A 291 13.27 -15.03 -0.39
N ASN A 292 13.65 -15.80 -1.41
CA ASN A 292 14.92 -16.51 -1.50
C ASN A 292 16.11 -15.63 -1.97
N LYS A 293 15.91 -14.32 -2.14
CA LYS A 293 16.91 -13.33 -2.62
C LYS A 293 17.49 -13.63 -4.00
N LYS A 294 16.72 -14.31 -4.87
CA LYS A 294 17.10 -14.65 -6.25
C LYS A 294 16.54 -13.67 -7.28
N SER A 295 15.47 -12.95 -6.95
CA SER A 295 14.82 -11.95 -7.78
C SER A 295 14.48 -10.70 -6.98
N GLY A 296 14.00 -9.63 -7.64
CA GLY A 296 13.71 -8.36 -7.05
C GLY A 296 14.94 -7.52 -6.74
N THR A 297 14.77 -6.30 -6.30
CA THR A 297 15.84 -5.49 -5.70
C THR A 297 15.86 -5.72 -4.21
N ILE A 298 16.99 -6.17 -3.68
CA ILE A 298 17.18 -6.41 -2.24
C ILE A 298 17.75 -5.15 -1.60
N PHE A 299 17.11 -4.73 -0.51
CA PHE A 299 17.53 -3.63 0.35
C PHE A 299 17.97 -4.21 1.69
N ASP A 300 19.24 -4.13 1.98
CA ASP A 300 19.79 -4.44 3.30
C ASP A 300 21.04 -3.59 3.57
N THR A 301 21.58 -3.67 4.78
CA THR A 301 22.71 -2.86 5.21
C THR A 301 24.07 -3.52 4.92
N LEU A 302 24.08 -4.72 4.35
CA LEU A 302 25.27 -5.57 4.24
C LEU A 302 25.93 -5.53 2.85
N PHE A 303 25.19 -5.14 1.81
CA PHE A 303 25.66 -5.22 0.43
C PHE A 303 25.96 -3.86 -0.19
N GLU A 304 27.00 -3.86 -1.02
CA GLU A 304 27.26 -2.78 -1.97
C GLU A 304 26.28 -2.90 -3.16
N LYS A 305 26.17 -1.80 -3.93
CA LYS A 305 25.34 -1.77 -5.13
C LYS A 305 25.81 -2.82 -6.14
N SER A 306 24.86 -3.63 -6.61
CA SER A 306 25.12 -4.60 -7.68
C SER A 306 23.93 -4.70 -8.62
N TYR A 307 24.16 -5.24 -9.80
CA TYR A 307 23.21 -5.37 -10.90
C TYR A 307 23.05 -6.84 -11.30
N TYR A 308 21.95 -7.15 -11.96
CA TYR A 308 21.73 -8.45 -12.59
C TYR A 308 22.54 -8.62 -13.86
#